data_850e81602bfb1d3672d4325bc2332ab1
#
_entry.id   850e81602bfb1d3672d4325bc2332ab1
#
_cell.length_a   1.000
_cell.length_b   1.000
_cell.length_c   1.000
_cell.angle_alpha   90.00
_cell.angle_beta   90.00
_cell.angle_gamma   90.00
#
_symmetry.space_group_name_H-M   'P 1'
#
loop_
_entity.id
_entity.type
_entity.pdbx_description
1 polymer ?
#
loop_
_entity_poly.entity_id
_entity_poly.type
_entity_poly.pdbx_seq_one_letter_code
_entity_poly.pdbx_strand_id
1 'polypeptide(L)'
;MNKTIKNNKIIIKNVLSDEHFKNLTDIILSDKFPWFYQDHVVNPEQSSTEEKYQIQFVHKFHEVSNIVTGPELWNMLIPIFAVLQPHTFLRVKANNIPGQDKIITHGMHCDVSVPLSYTAIFYCNTNNGYTEFKDGDKIVSEANSMVIFPSYMEHTGSTCSNARSRVNININYVTHHSDQLTKDIAPANSEEIVKLWSHV
;
A
#
# COMPACT_ATOMS: atom_id res chain seq x y z
N MET A 1 -8.03 16.56 -6.78
CA MET A 1 -7.54 15.21 -7.08
C MET A 1 -6.99 15.20 -8.51
N ASN A 2 -5.72 14.91 -8.70
CA ASN A 2 -5.07 14.83 -10.01
C ASN A 2 -4.70 13.37 -10.30
N LYS A 3 -5.31 12.78 -11.35
CA LYS A 3 -5.13 11.37 -11.75
C LYS A 3 -4.16 11.29 -12.95
N THR A 4 -3.17 10.41 -12.87
CA THR A 4 -2.27 10.04 -13.98
C THR A 4 -2.25 8.52 -14.11
N ILE A 5 -2.23 8.02 -15.35
CA ILE A 5 -2.13 6.58 -15.64
C ILE A 5 -0.80 6.32 -16.34
N LYS A 6 -0.06 5.34 -15.84
CA LYS A 6 1.23 4.94 -16.40
C LYS A 6 1.44 3.43 -16.17
N ASN A 7 1.76 2.70 -17.24
CA ASN A 7 2.13 1.29 -17.18
C ASN A 7 1.21 0.45 -16.27
N ASN A 8 -0.10 0.49 -16.53
CA ASN A 8 -1.13 -0.21 -15.74
C ASN A 8 -1.20 0.19 -14.25
N LYS A 9 -0.76 1.41 -13.92
CA LYS A 9 -0.81 2.00 -12.58
C LYS A 9 -1.56 3.34 -12.62
N ILE A 10 -2.38 3.59 -11.63
CA ILE A 10 -3.04 4.87 -11.42
C ILE A 10 -2.33 5.60 -10.28
N ILE A 11 -1.87 6.81 -10.53
CA ILE A 11 -1.25 7.67 -9.52
C ILE A 11 -2.19 8.83 -9.29
N ILE A 12 -2.56 9.05 -8.04
CA ILE A 12 -3.47 10.13 -7.63
C ILE A 12 -2.74 11.02 -6.63
N LYS A 13 -2.75 12.32 -6.89
CA LYS A 13 -2.27 13.34 -5.95
C LYS A 13 -3.45 14.12 -5.37
N ASN A 14 -3.29 14.62 -4.14
CA ASN A 14 -4.33 15.30 -3.37
C ASN A 14 -5.62 14.45 -3.32
N VAL A 15 -5.44 13.22 -2.79
CA VAL A 15 -6.50 12.20 -2.70
C VAL A 15 -7.62 12.68 -1.79
N LEU A 16 -7.25 13.23 -0.62
CA LEU A 16 -8.17 13.73 0.39
C LEU A 16 -8.17 15.26 0.40
N SER A 17 -9.25 15.86 0.89
CA SER A 17 -9.24 17.28 1.26
C SER A 17 -8.20 17.53 2.37
N ASP A 18 -7.72 18.76 2.49
CA ASP A 18 -6.73 19.14 3.52
C ASP A 18 -7.22 18.79 4.93
N GLU A 19 -8.51 18.98 5.20
CA GLU A 19 -9.14 18.65 6.48
C GLU A 19 -9.10 17.13 6.75
N HIS A 20 -9.56 16.31 5.81
CA HIS A 20 -9.56 14.86 5.97
C HIS A 20 -8.14 14.31 6.08
N PHE A 21 -7.21 14.84 5.27
CA PHE A 21 -5.82 14.42 5.33
C PHE A 21 -5.17 14.78 6.66
N LYS A 22 -5.42 16.00 7.16
CA LYS A 22 -4.94 16.43 8.47
C LYS A 22 -5.48 15.55 9.60
N ASN A 23 -6.79 15.28 9.60
CA ASN A 23 -7.42 14.44 10.62
C ASN A 23 -6.83 13.03 10.63
N LEU A 24 -6.59 12.43 9.46
CA LEU A 24 -5.95 11.13 9.34
C LEU A 24 -4.51 11.15 9.85
N THR A 25 -3.71 12.15 9.46
CA THR A 25 -2.30 12.22 9.83
C THR A 25 -2.08 12.59 11.29
N ASP A 26 -2.94 13.42 11.88
CA ASP A 26 -2.92 13.73 13.33
C ASP A 26 -3.10 12.47 14.18
N ILE A 27 -3.81 11.47 13.67
CA ILE A 27 -4.00 10.18 14.35
C ILE A 27 -2.83 9.23 14.03
N ILE A 28 -2.61 8.93 12.75
CA ILE A 28 -1.69 7.84 12.35
C ILE A 28 -0.22 8.16 12.61
N LEU A 29 0.16 9.44 12.63
CA LEU A 29 1.53 9.89 12.92
C LEU A 29 1.72 10.28 14.40
N SER A 30 0.70 10.11 15.24
CA SER A 30 0.81 10.40 16.67
C SER A 30 1.58 9.33 17.43
N ASP A 31 2.08 9.69 18.59
CA ASP A 31 2.71 8.79 19.56
C ASP A 31 1.72 7.82 20.23
N LYS A 32 0.41 8.08 20.08
CA LYS A 32 -0.67 7.26 20.64
C LYS A 32 -1.23 6.24 19.65
N PHE A 33 -0.82 6.28 18.37
CA PHE A 33 -1.32 5.33 17.40
C PHE A 33 -0.79 3.92 17.73
N PRO A 34 -1.63 2.88 17.77
CA PRO A 34 -1.23 1.54 18.23
C PRO A 34 -0.43 0.80 17.14
N TRP A 35 0.85 1.06 17.07
CA TRP A 35 1.79 0.37 16.22
C TRP A 35 2.26 -0.94 16.87
N PHE A 36 2.26 -2.02 16.10
CA PHE A 36 2.73 -3.34 16.53
C PHE A 36 4.04 -3.67 15.82
N TYR A 37 5.03 -4.10 16.60
CA TYR A 37 6.34 -4.50 16.09
C TYR A 37 6.23 -5.72 15.17
N GLN A 38 6.93 -5.69 14.07
CA GLN A 38 7.13 -6.81 13.15
C GLN A 38 8.63 -6.89 12.80
N ASP A 39 9.25 -8.03 13.03
CA ASP A 39 10.68 -8.25 12.91
C ASP A 39 11.19 -8.43 11.46
N HIS A 40 10.29 -8.28 10.49
CA HIS A 40 10.60 -8.33 9.06
C HIS A 40 9.66 -7.42 8.27
N VAL A 41 10.11 -6.96 7.12
CA VAL A 41 9.30 -6.13 6.20
C VAL A 41 8.65 -7.00 5.12
N VAL A 42 9.40 -7.96 4.56
CA VAL A 42 8.92 -8.98 3.62
C VAL A 42 9.18 -10.37 4.21
N ASN A 43 8.61 -11.41 3.61
CA ASN A 43 8.88 -12.78 4.06
C ASN A 43 10.40 -13.03 4.11
N PRO A 44 10.96 -13.56 5.23
CA PRO A 44 12.39 -13.80 5.39
C PRO A 44 13.02 -14.64 4.27
N GLU A 45 12.27 -15.54 3.63
CA GLU A 45 12.72 -16.33 2.47
C GLU A 45 12.96 -15.50 1.22
N GLN A 46 12.36 -14.30 1.13
CA GLN A 46 12.48 -13.36 0.01
C GLN A 46 13.41 -12.19 0.33
N SER A 47 14.00 -12.17 1.52
CA SER A 47 14.84 -11.07 2.00
C SER A 47 16.28 -11.18 1.51
N SER A 48 16.87 -10.05 1.10
CA SER A 48 18.30 -9.94 0.86
C SER A 48 19.11 -9.90 2.18
N THR A 49 20.42 -10.03 2.09
CA THR A 49 21.29 -9.97 3.28
C THR A 49 21.20 -8.63 4.02
N GLU A 50 21.00 -7.51 3.29
CA GLU A 50 20.82 -6.17 3.88
C GLU A 50 19.46 -6.00 4.57
N GLU A 51 18.45 -6.76 4.14
CA GLU A 51 17.10 -6.72 4.70
C GLU A 51 16.95 -7.57 5.97
N LYS A 52 17.87 -8.48 6.24
CA LYS A 52 17.79 -9.45 7.35
C LYS A 52 17.48 -8.82 8.71
N TYR A 53 17.84 -7.56 8.91
CA TYR A 53 17.64 -6.83 10.16
C TYR A 53 16.64 -5.68 10.02
N GLN A 54 15.92 -5.62 8.88
CA GLN A 54 14.92 -4.59 8.68
C GLN A 54 13.64 -4.94 9.41
N ILE A 55 13.19 -4.02 10.22
CA ILE A 55 11.96 -4.10 10.99
C ILE A 55 10.92 -3.13 10.44
N GLN A 56 9.67 -3.36 10.77
CA GLN A 56 8.61 -2.38 10.58
C GLN A 56 7.65 -2.42 11.76
N PHE A 57 6.83 -1.40 11.85
CA PHE A 57 5.66 -1.39 12.71
C PHE A 57 4.42 -1.42 11.85
N VAL A 58 3.43 -2.18 12.26
CA VAL A 58 2.18 -2.35 11.49
C VAL A 58 0.96 -2.11 12.35
N HIS A 59 -0.12 -1.67 11.72
CA HIS A 59 -1.45 -1.74 12.31
C HIS A 59 -2.40 -2.35 11.30
N LYS A 60 -3.03 -3.47 11.66
CA LYS A 60 -4.03 -4.13 10.82
C LYS A 60 -5.40 -3.56 11.13
N PHE A 61 -6.10 -3.09 10.11
CA PHE A 61 -7.48 -2.61 10.19
C PHE A 61 -8.48 -3.68 9.77
N HIS A 62 -8.11 -4.45 8.75
CA HIS A 62 -8.94 -5.53 8.19
C HIS A 62 -8.06 -6.70 7.77
N GLU A 63 -8.46 -7.90 8.14
CA GLU A 63 -7.78 -9.15 7.79
C GLU A 63 -8.80 -10.31 7.74
N VAL A 64 -8.70 -11.15 6.71
CA VAL A 64 -9.50 -12.37 6.55
C VAL A 64 -11.02 -12.09 6.75
N SER A 65 -11.57 -11.16 5.98
CA SER A 65 -12.99 -10.77 5.98
C SER A 65 -13.51 -10.12 7.28
N ASN A 66 -12.63 -9.70 8.19
CA ASN A 66 -13.01 -9.07 9.44
C ASN A 66 -12.31 -7.72 9.65
N ILE A 67 -13.03 -6.76 10.23
CA ILE A 67 -12.45 -5.56 10.81
C ILE A 67 -11.82 -5.99 12.15
N VAL A 68 -10.50 -5.76 12.29
CA VAL A 68 -9.71 -6.20 13.46
C VAL A 68 -9.23 -5.03 14.32
N THR A 69 -9.77 -3.84 14.06
CA THR A 69 -9.48 -2.59 14.79
C THR A 69 -10.74 -1.99 15.38
N GLY A 70 -10.59 -1.03 16.30
CA GLY A 70 -11.72 -0.27 16.83
C GLY A 70 -12.38 0.63 15.78
N PRO A 71 -13.68 0.96 15.97
CA PRO A 71 -14.45 1.73 14.99
C PRO A 71 -13.86 3.12 14.73
N GLU A 72 -13.23 3.76 15.70
CA GLU A 72 -12.61 5.08 15.54
C GLU A 72 -11.47 5.04 14.52
N LEU A 73 -10.59 4.05 14.62
CA LEU A 73 -9.47 3.89 13.69
C LEU A 73 -9.93 3.41 12.32
N TRP A 74 -10.99 2.59 12.26
CA TRP A 74 -11.59 2.20 10.97
C TRP A 74 -12.22 3.39 10.26
N ASN A 75 -12.97 4.21 10.99
CA ASN A 75 -13.71 5.34 10.43
C ASN A 75 -12.80 6.44 9.86
N MET A 76 -11.58 6.60 10.36
CA MET A 76 -10.64 7.56 9.79
C MET A 76 -10.24 7.23 8.33
N LEU A 77 -10.44 5.97 7.90
CA LEU A 77 -10.14 5.52 6.54
C LEU A 77 -11.30 5.71 5.55
N ILE A 78 -12.52 6.00 6.04
CA ILE A 78 -13.71 6.15 5.19
C ILE A 78 -13.48 7.13 4.02
N PRO A 79 -12.83 8.30 4.18
CA PRO A 79 -12.56 9.18 3.06
C PRO A 79 -11.69 8.56 1.95
N ILE A 80 -10.74 7.66 2.29
CA ILE A 80 -9.96 6.92 1.31
C ILE A 80 -10.84 5.88 0.62
N PHE A 81 -11.68 5.17 1.38
CA PHE A 81 -12.60 4.16 0.83
C PHE A 81 -13.63 4.78 -0.11
N ALA A 82 -14.08 6.01 0.16
CA ALA A 82 -14.97 6.75 -0.73
C ALA A 82 -14.34 7.05 -2.10
N VAL A 83 -13.01 7.19 -2.15
CA VAL A 83 -12.27 7.33 -3.42
C VAL A 83 -12.12 5.98 -4.13
N LEU A 84 -11.81 4.91 -3.38
CA LEU A 84 -11.54 3.57 -3.95
C LEU A 84 -12.80 2.81 -4.35
N GLN A 85 -13.95 3.08 -3.70
CA GLN A 85 -15.23 2.39 -3.89
C GLN A 85 -15.10 0.85 -3.87
N PRO A 86 -14.49 0.25 -2.83
CA PRO A 86 -14.27 -1.18 -2.77
C PRO A 86 -15.60 -1.94 -2.68
N HIS A 87 -15.70 -3.04 -3.43
CA HIS A 87 -16.79 -3.99 -3.26
C HIS A 87 -16.55 -4.87 -2.03
N THR A 88 -15.31 -5.31 -1.83
CA THR A 88 -14.88 -6.02 -0.62
C THR A 88 -13.42 -5.75 -0.34
N PHE A 89 -13.05 -5.74 0.94
CA PHE A 89 -11.66 -5.69 1.37
C PHE A 89 -11.09 -7.10 1.53
N LEU A 90 -9.85 -7.28 1.09
CA LEU A 90 -9.07 -8.48 1.34
C LEU A 90 -8.13 -8.25 2.53
N ARG A 91 -7.47 -7.09 2.57
CA ARG A 91 -6.60 -6.66 3.66
C ARG A 91 -6.50 -5.14 3.69
N VAL A 92 -6.48 -4.55 4.88
CA VAL A 92 -6.16 -3.13 5.08
C VAL A 92 -5.15 -3.02 6.21
N LYS A 93 -3.98 -2.45 5.92
CA LYS A 93 -2.85 -2.41 6.85
C LYS A 93 -2.10 -1.09 6.72
N ALA A 94 -1.79 -0.43 7.84
CA ALA A 94 -0.78 0.63 7.87
C ALA A 94 0.59 0.03 8.14
N ASN A 95 1.62 0.59 7.49
CA ASN A 95 3.02 0.26 7.70
C ASN A 95 3.77 1.54 8.09
N ASN A 96 4.62 1.43 9.09
CA ASN A 96 5.56 2.44 9.53
C ASN A 96 6.96 1.83 9.47
N ILE A 97 7.72 2.20 8.45
CA ILE A 97 9.06 1.69 8.17
C ILE A 97 10.07 2.74 8.65
N PRO A 98 10.89 2.45 9.67
CA PRO A 98 11.88 3.38 10.20
C PRO A 98 12.85 3.86 9.11
N GLY A 99 13.21 5.15 9.18
CA GLY A 99 14.25 5.73 8.33
C GLY A 99 15.62 5.14 8.64
N GLN A 100 16.48 5.11 7.64
CA GLN A 100 17.84 4.57 7.71
C GLN A 100 18.84 5.61 7.17
N ASP A 101 20.12 5.42 7.41
CA ASP A 101 21.17 6.30 6.86
C ASP A 101 21.22 6.26 5.32
N LYS A 102 20.80 5.14 4.74
CA LYS A 102 20.65 4.93 3.29
C LYS A 102 19.29 4.31 2.97
N ILE A 103 18.84 4.50 1.73
CA ILE A 103 17.65 3.80 1.23
C ILE A 103 17.98 2.33 1.02
N ILE A 104 17.17 1.44 1.60
CA ILE A 104 17.22 -0.01 1.40
C ILE A 104 15.93 -0.41 0.70
N THR A 105 16.06 -1.02 -0.47
CA THR A 105 14.92 -1.60 -1.21
C THR A 105 14.69 -3.02 -0.70
N HIS A 106 13.44 -3.36 -0.42
CA HIS A 106 13.07 -4.68 0.07
C HIS A 106 12.86 -5.69 -1.06
N GLY A 107 12.54 -6.95 -0.72
CA GLY A 107 12.26 -7.99 -1.70
C GLY A 107 11.00 -7.73 -2.53
N MET A 108 11.04 -8.09 -3.82
CA MET A 108 9.89 -8.05 -4.71
C MET A 108 8.85 -9.10 -4.28
N HIS A 109 7.59 -8.71 -4.27
CA HIS A 109 6.47 -9.58 -3.90
C HIS A 109 5.16 -9.11 -4.54
N CYS A 110 4.16 -9.98 -4.48
CA CYS A 110 2.76 -9.62 -4.71
C CYS A 110 2.03 -9.63 -3.36
N ASP A 111 1.12 -8.69 -3.16
CA ASP A 111 0.40 -8.58 -1.87
C ASP A 111 -0.61 -9.72 -1.67
N VAL A 112 -1.42 -9.98 -2.69
CA VAL A 112 -2.46 -11.02 -2.68
C VAL A 112 -2.59 -11.64 -4.06
N SER A 113 -2.91 -12.95 -4.08
CA SER A 113 -3.09 -13.72 -5.32
C SER A 113 -4.60 -13.98 -5.58
N VAL A 114 -5.41 -12.94 -5.43
CA VAL A 114 -6.86 -13.01 -5.70
C VAL A 114 -7.15 -12.40 -7.06
N PRO A 115 -7.86 -13.11 -7.96
CA PRO A 115 -8.28 -12.57 -9.24
C PRO A 115 -9.08 -11.27 -9.09
N LEU A 116 -8.93 -10.36 -10.05
CA LEU A 116 -9.67 -9.09 -10.11
C LEU A 116 -9.46 -8.18 -8.89
N SER A 117 -8.40 -8.41 -8.11
CA SER A 117 -8.06 -7.56 -6.98
C SER A 117 -7.08 -6.46 -7.37
N TYR A 118 -7.14 -5.37 -6.61
CA TYR A 118 -6.27 -4.22 -6.71
C TYR A 118 -5.57 -3.95 -5.38
N THR A 119 -4.37 -3.42 -5.47
CA THR A 119 -3.62 -2.85 -4.35
C THR A 119 -3.61 -1.34 -4.48
N ALA A 120 -4.00 -0.65 -3.42
CA ALA A 120 -3.82 0.79 -3.29
C ALA A 120 -2.85 1.08 -2.15
N ILE A 121 -1.81 1.88 -2.42
CA ILE A 121 -0.85 2.33 -1.41
C ILE A 121 -1.02 3.84 -1.25
N PHE A 122 -1.59 4.26 -0.12
CA PHE A 122 -1.76 5.66 0.25
C PHE A 122 -0.59 6.11 1.12
N TYR A 123 0.07 7.20 0.73
CA TYR A 123 1.24 7.73 1.44
C TYR A 123 0.84 8.81 2.45
N CYS A 124 1.15 8.55 3.73
CA CYS A 124 0.78 9.44 4.83
C CYS A 124 1.77 10.59 5.04
N ASN A 125 3.01 10.44 4.56
CA ASN A 125 4.04 11.47 4.69
C ASN A 125 4.97 11.53 3.48
N THR A 126 5.56 12.70 3.23
CA THR A 126 6.55 12.90 2.17
C THR A 126 7.92 12.47 2.65
N ASN A 127 8.59 11.65 1.84
CA ASN A 127 9.97 11.22 2.05
C ASN A 127 10.56 10.70 0.73
N ASN A 128 11.87 10.39 0.71
CA ASN A 128 12.55 9.86 -0.47
C ASN A 128 12.44 8.34 -0.65
N GLY A 129 11.73 7.64 0.24
CA GLY A 129 11.37 6.24 0.05
C GLY A 129 10.33 6.09 -1.06
N TYR A 130 10.20 4.90 -1.63
CA TYR A 130 9.39 4.66 -2.81
C TYR A 130 8.72 3.29 -2.80
N THR A 131 7.75 3.13 -3.68
CA THR A 131 7.27 1.83 -4.17
C THR A 131 7.87 1.61 -5.55
N GLU A 132 8.57 0.49 -5.74
CA GLU A 132 9.21 0.10 -7.00
C GLU A 132 8.50 -1.11 -7.59
N PHE A 133 8.31 -1.10 -8.88
CA PHE A 133 7.67 -2.18 -9.64
C PHE A 133 8.70 -2.93 -10.47
N LYS A 134 8.41 -4.18 -10.80
CA LYS A 134 9.29 -5.03 -11.62
C LYS A 134 9.65 -4.44 -12.99
N ASP A 135 8.79 -3.59 -13.54
CA ASP A 135 9.04 -2.85 -14.78
C ASP A 135 10.00 -1.65 -14.63
N GLY A 136 10.54 -1.43 -13.43
CA GLY A 136 11.48 -0.35 -13.11
C GLY A 136 10.83 0.98 -12.72
N ASP A 137 9.50 1.10 -12.76
CA ASP A 137 8.82 2.31 -12.29
C ASP A 137 8.98 2.48 -10.78
N LYS A 138 9.31 3.70 -10.36
CA LYS A 138 9.40 4.10 -8.95
C LYS A 138 8.42 5.22 -8.65
N ILE A 139 7.59 5.01 -7.64
CA ILE A 139 6.62 5.98 -7.14
C ILE A 139 7.12 6.45 -5.77
N VAL A 140 7.65 7.67 -5.72
CA VAL A 140 8.17 8.27 -4.47
C VAL A 140 7.03 8.59 -3.52
N SER A 141 7.26 8.41 -2.23
CA SER A 141 6.28 8.72 -1.18
C SER A 141 6.04 10.22 -1.09
N GLU A 142 4.90 10.68 -1.58
CA GLU A 142 4.41 12.05 -1.47
C GLU A 142 3.14 12.06 -0.61
N ALA A 143 3.11 12.88 0.42
CA ALA A 143 1.96 12.97 1.32
C ALA A 143 0.66 13.24 0.56
N ASN A 144 -0.46 12.64 1.00
CA ASN A 144 -1.77 12.74 0.35
C ASN A 144 -1.77 12.30 -1.11
N SER A 145 -0.89 11.35 -1.47
CA SER A 145 -0.92 10.70 -2.78
C SER A 145 -1.16 9.19 -2.64
N MET A 146 -1.58 8.56 -3.72
CA MET A 146 -1.88 7.13 -3.75
C MET A 146 -1.50 6.54 -5.10
N VAL A 147 -0.96 5.34 -5.09
CA VAL A 147 -0.81 4.51 -6.29
C VAL A 147 -1.77 3.32 -6.19
N ILE A 148 -2.46 3.02 -7.31
CA ILE A 148 -3.39 1.88 -7.44
C ILE A 148 -2.92 1.04 -8.61
N PHE A 149 -2.86 -0.27 -8.42
CA PHE A 149 -2.43 -1.23 -9.44
C PHE A 149 -3.06 -2.60 -9.19
N PRO A 150 -3.14 -3.46 -10.22
CA PRO A 150 -3.57 -4.85 -10.06
C PRO A 150 -2.68 -5.60 -9.07
N SER A 151 -3.27 -6.34 -8.12
CA SER A 151 -2.52 -6.94 -7.00
C SER A 151 -1.50 -8.01 -7.41
N TYR A 152 -1.59 -8.55 -8.63
CA TYR A 152 -0.63 -9.49 -9.19
C TYR A 152 0.69 -8.85 -9.63
N MET A 153 0.75 -7.51 -9.75
CA MET A 153 1.97 -6.82 -10.14
C MET A 153 3.03 -6.93 -9.05
N GLU A 154 4.17 -7.52 -9.42
CA GLU A 154 5.32 -7.59 -8.51
C GLU A 154 5.85 -6.20 -8.22
N HIS A 155 5.96 -5.90 -6.95
CA HIS A 155 6.42 -4.61 -6.46
C HIS A 155 7.17 -4.77 -5.14
N THR A 156 7.83 -3.72 -4.72
CA THR A 156 8.49 -3.64 -3.42
C THR A 156 8.39 -2.25 -2.83
N GLY A 157 8.62 -2.14 -1.54
CA GLY A 157 8.84 -0.88 -0.84
C GLY A 157 10.32 -0.63 -0.56
N SER A 158 10.62 0.55 -0.04
CA SER A 158 11.94 0.87 0.49
C SER A 158 11.85 1.58 1.84
N THR A 159 12.96 1.64 2.57
CA THR A 159 13.15 2.60 3.65
C THR A 159 13.22 4.03 3.08
N CYS A 160 13.33 5.04 3.93
CA CYS A 160 13.69 6.41 3.56
C CYS A 160 14.95 6.84 4.31
N SER A 161 15.63 7.89 3.84
CA SER A 161 16.83 8.43 4.49
C SER A 161 16.75 9.92 4.81
N ASN A 162 15.61 10.56 4.52
CA ASN A 162 15.40 11.98 4.77
C ASN A 162 14.21 12.28 5.68
N ALA A 163 13.65 11.25 6.32
CA ALA A 163 12.56 11.34 7.29
C ALA A 163 12.74 10.29 8.39
N ARG A 164 12.08 10.49 9.54
CA ARG A 164 12.14 9.53 10.65
C ARG A 164 11.58 8.16 10.28
N SER A 165 10.56 8.15 9.45
CA SER A 165 9.97 6.92 8.93
C SER A 165 9.18 7.18 7.65
N ARG A 166 8.91 6.12 6.92
CA ARG A 166 7.99 6.07 5.79
C ARG A 166 6.70 5.42 6.25
N VAL A 167 5.60 6.19 6.25
CA VAL A 167 4.28 5.72 6.68
C VAL A 167 3.34 5.65 5.49
N ASN A 168 2.71 4.49 5.29
CA ASN A 168 1.71 4.28 4.24
C ASN A 168 0.59 3.36 4.72
N ILE A 169 -0.54 3.41 4.01
CA ILE A 169 -1.66 2.49 4.20
C ILE A 169 -1.79 1.66 2.93
N ASN A 170 -1.65 0.34 3.08
CA ASN A 170 -1.81 -0.65 2.01
C ASN A 170 -3.22 -1.23 2.10
N ILE A 171 -3.96 -1.15 0.99
CA ILE A 171 -5.36 -1.59 0.88
C ILE A 171 -5.44 -2.56 -0.28
N ASN A 172 -5.71 -3.84 0.03
CA ASN A 172 -5.99 -4.86 -0.97
C ASN A 172 -7.50 -5.06 -1.03
N TYR A 173 -8.09 -4.91 -2.21
CA TYR A 173 -9.53 -4.90 -2.38
C TYR A 173 -9.96 -5.43 -3.74
N VAL A 174 -11.23 -5.81 -3.83
CA VAL A 174 -11.91 -6.13 -5.09
C VAL A 174 -12.90 -5.01 -5.40
N THR A 175 -13.00 -4.60 -6.65
CA THR A 175 -14.01 -3.67 -7.13
C THR A 175 -14.66 -4.19 -8.42
N HIS A 176 -15.77 -3.60 -8.84
CA HIS A 176 -16.38 -3.93 -10.12
C HIS A 176 -15.54 -3.45 -11.29
N HIS A 177 -15.45 -4.25 -12.34
CA HIS A 177 -14.72 -3.91 -13.59
C HIS A 177 -15.23 -2.62 -14.26
N SER A 178 -16.47 -2.22 -13.96
CA SER A 178 -17.09 -0.98 -14.45
C SER A 178 -16.80 0.24 -13.57
N ASP A 179 -16.01 0.08 -12.51
CA ASP A 179 -15.65 1.20 -11.65
C ASP A 179 -14.85 2.24 -12.44
N GLN A 180 -15.31 3.49 -12.36
CA GLN A 180 -14.72 4.63 -13.05
C GLN A 180 -13.24 4.84 -12.74
N LEU A 181 -12.79 4.41 -11.57
CA LEU A 181 -11.41 4.60 -11.14
C LEU A 181 -10.45 3.60 -11.79
N THR A 182 -10.83 2.33 -11.83
CA THR A 182 -9.96 1.21 -12.24
C THR A 182 -10.18 0.72 -13.67
N LYS A 183 -11.20 1.25 -14.37
CA LYS A 183 -11.52 0.85 -15.76
C LYS A 183 -10.36 0.97 -16.76
N ASP A 184 -9.41 1.84 -16.47
CA ASP A 184 -8.28 2.14 -17.35
C ASP A 184 -7.04 1.29 -17.02
N ILE A 185 -7.11 0.41 -16.02
CA ILE A 185 -6.07 -0.56 -15.65
C ILE A 185 -6.66 -1.97 -15.72
N ALA A 186 -6.10 -2.82 -16.58
CA ALA A 186 -6.61 -4.16 -16.76
C ALA A 186 -6.22 -5.04 -15.56
N PRO A 187 -7.17 -5.70 -14.88
CA PRO A 187 -6.85 -6.80 -14.00
C PRO A 187 -6.23 -7.94 -14.83
N ALA A 188 -5.45 -8.81 -14.18
CA ALA A 188 -4.97 -10.01 -14.87
C ALA A 188 -6.15 -10.78 -15.48
N ASN A 189 -6.02 -11.17 -16.73
CA ASN A 189 -6.96 -12.10 -17.34
C ASN A 189 -6.78 -13.50 -16.71
N SER A 190 -7.73 -14.39 -16.96
CA SER A 190 -7.72 -15.74 -16.36
C SER A 190 -6.46 -16.56 -16.73
N GLU A 191 -5.85 -16.34 -17.89
CA GLU A 191 -4.64 -17.05 -18.32
C GLU A 191 -3.38 -16.56 -17.58
N GLU A 192 -3.28 -15.24 -17.31
CA GLU A 192 -2.19 -14.68 -16.50
C GLU A 192 -2.28 -15.15 -15.04
N ILE A 193 -3.49 -15.27 -14.52
CA ILE A 193 -3.75 -15.79 -13.16
C ILE A 193 -3.31 -17.26 -13.08
N VAL A 194 -3.67 -18.09 -14.04
CA VAL A 194 -3.27 -19.52 -14.07
C VAL A 194 -1.76 -19.68 -14.11
N LYS A 195 -1.05 -18.84 -14.86
CA LYS A 195 0.44 -18.85 -14.89
C LYS A 195 1.05 -18.49 -13.53
N LEU A 196 0.48 -17.55 -12.80
CA LEU A 196 0.94 -17.19 -11.44
C LEU A 196 0.79 -18.36 -10.45
N TRP A 197 -0.28 -19.16 -10.58
CA TRP A 197 -0.54 -20.31 -9.72
C TRP A 197 0.27 -21.56 -10.10
N SER A 198 0.82 -21.65 -11.30
CA SER A 198 1.63 -22.79 -11.76
C SER A 198 3.08 -22.76 -11.28
N HIS A 199 3.49 -21.72 -10.53
CA HIS A 199 4.85 -21.53 -10.01
C HIS A 199 4.91 -21.51 -8.46
N VAL A 200 3.83 -21.96 -7.79
CA VAL A 200 3.75 -22.10 -6.32
C VAL A 200 3.87 -23.58 -5.93
#